data_37257e6c2beebd5b808fe33cc132650c
#
_entry.id   37257e6c2beebd5b808fe33cc132650c
#
_cell.length_a   1.000
_cell.length_b   1.000
_cell.length_c   1.000
_cell.angle_alpha   90.00
_cell.angle_beta   90.00
_cell.angle_gamma   90.00
#
_symmetry.space_group_name_H-M   'P 1'
#
loop_
_entity.id
_entity.type
_entity.pdbx_description
1 polymer ?
#
loop_
_entity_poly.entity_id
_entity_poly.type
_entity_poly.pdbx_seq_one_letter_code
_entity_poly.pdbx_strand_id
1 'polypeptide(L)'
;MSAAHRVLAGITVPQQLLIASAVTYGVVFGLLLEYGRPGLGIGEGFFVAVILAAAATSPALGALAGLGALFLYELAIHEQTGLAWSDFDDAPALVRLASYVAAGVVTGFLVRRLRLMLAQSLFMLEELADIAYDRVDWASLDSARAQDASPDRV
;
A
#
# COMPACT_ATOMS: atom_id res chain seq x y z
N MET A 1 -28.46 3.15 5.88
CA MET A 1 -26.99 3.26 5.65
C MET A 1 -26.47 4.46 6.42
N SER A 2 -25.54 4.24 7.36
CA SER A 2 -24.96 5.26 8.25
C SER A 2 -24.17 6.31 7.46
N ALA A 3 -24.13 7.56 7.94
CA ALA A 3 -23.35 8.65 7.35
C ALA A 3 -21.85 8.28 7.19
N ALA A 4 -21.33 7.49 8.13
CA ALA A 4 -19.95 6.96 8.07
C ALA A 4 -19.71 6.07 6.83
N HIS A 5 -20.69 5.30 6.39
CA HIS A 5 -20.57 4.45 5.19
C HIS A 5 -20.49 5.28 3.90
N ARG A 6 -21.12 6.44 3.86
CA ARG A 6 -21.06 7.36 2.71
C ARG A 6 -19.74 8.10 2.61
N VAL A 7 -19.15 8.47 3.74
CA VAL A 7 -17.83 9.12 3.76
C VAL A 7 -16.73 8.15 3.29
N LEU A 8 -16.79 6.89 3.73
CA LEU A 8 -15.81 5.87 3.32
C LEU A 8 -15.92 5.47 1.84
N ALA A 9 -17.12 5.53 1.26
CA ALA A 9 -17.33 5.19 -0.17
C ALA A 9 -16.69 6.19 -1.14
N GLY A 10 -16.37 7.42 -0.70
CA GLY A 10 -15.69 8.44 -1.51
C GLY A 10 -14.16 8.45 -1.37
N ILE A 11 -13.61 7.65 -0.43
CA ILE A 11 -12.18 7.64 -0.14
C ILE A 11 -11.50 6.54 -0.96
N THR A 12 -10.48 6.91 -1.73
CA THR A 12 -9.69 5.94 -2.51
C THR A 12 -8.87 5.02 -1.61
N VAL A 13 -8.56 3.80 -2.08
CA VAL A 13 -7.75 2.81 -1.33
C VAL A 13 -6.43 3.40 -0.81
N PRO A 14 -5.65 4.18 -1.57
CA PRO A 14 -4.45 4.83 -1.05
C PRO A 14 -4.73 5.81 0.10
N GLN A 15 -5.82 6.57 0.04
CA GLN A 15 -6.21 7.48 1.12
C GLN A 15 -6.61 6.73 2.40
N GLN A 16 -7.31 5.60 2.26
CA GLN A 16 -7.65 4.74 3.41
C GLN A 16 -6.38 4.20 4.10
N LEU A 17 -5.39 3.76 3.32
CA LEU A 17 -4.11 3.29 3.85
C LEU A 17 -3.33 4.41 4.55
N LEU A 18 -3.33 5.63 4.01
CA LEU A 18 -2.70 6.79 4.66
C LEU A 18 -3.37 7.16 5.97
N ILE A 19 -4.71 7.16 6.01
CA ILE A 19 -5.46 7.41 7.25
C ILE A 19 -5.15 6.32 8.27
N ALA A 20 -5.18 5.04 7.87
CA ALA A 20 -4.84 3.92 8.75
C ALA A 20 -3.40 4.03 9.28
N SER A 21 -2.44 4.43 8.42
CA SER A 21 -1.06 4.71 8.83
C SER A 21 -1.00 5.82 9.89
N ALA A 22 -1.63 6.97 9.64
CA ALA A 22 -1.65 8.09 10.57
C ALA A 22 -2.28 7.72 11.92
N VAL A 23 -3.39 6.98 11.90
CA VAL A 23 -4.03 6.47 13.13
C VAL A 23 -3.09 5.52 13.87
N THR A 24 -2.41 4.60 13.15
CA THR A 24 -1.47 3.67 13.76
C THR A 24 -0.29 4.41 14.39
N TYR A 25 0.27 5.43 13.71
CA TYR A 25 1.30 6.29 14.31
C TYR A 25 0.83 6.93 15.61
N GLY A 26 -0.37 7.51 15.62
CA GLY A 26 -0.93 8.16 16.80
C GLY A 26 -1.17 7.17 17.96
N VAL A 27 -1.72 5.99 17.66
CA VAL A 27 -1.97 4.96 18.67
C VAL A 27 -0.67 4.42 19.27
N VAL A 28 0.31 4.07 18.42
CA VAL A 28 1.60 3.53 18.87
C VAL A 28 2.35 4.58 19.69
N PHE A 29 2.36 5.84 19.23
CA PHE A 29 2.99 6.94 19.96
C PHE A 29 2.33 7.16 21.33
N GLY A 30 0.99 7.20 21.39
CA GLY A 30 0.25 7.33 22.65
C GLY A 30 0.52 6.17 23.61
N LEU A 31 0.54 4.94 23.11
CA LEU A 31 0.90 3.77 23.94
C LEU A 31 2.34 3.83 24.43
N LEU A 32 3.27 4.33 23.63
CA LEU A 32 4.66 4.53 24.05
C LEU A 32 4.74 5.58 25.16
N LEU A 33 4.02 6.70 25.05
CA LEU A 33 4.02 7.74 26.09
C LEU A 33 3.44 7.23 27.41
N GLU A 34 2.44 6.36 27.37
CA GLU A 34 1.76 5.90 28.59
C GLU A 34 2.43 4.67 29.21
N TYR A 35 2.83 3.71 28.41
CA TYR A 35 3.33 2.40 28.86
C TYR A 35 4.75 2.07 28.39
N GLY A 36 5.37 2.96 27.63
CA GLY A 36 6.65 2.68 27.01
C GLY A 36 7.76 2.52 28.04
N ARG A 37 8.27 1.29 28.13
CA ARG A 37 9.55 1.02 28.79
C ARG A 37 10.51 0.53 27.71
N PRO A 38 11.78 0.90 27.76
CA PRO A 38 12.78 0.33 26.87
C PRO A 38 12.70 -1.21 26.91
N GLY A 39 12.48 -1.83 25.75
CA GLY A 39 12.39 -3.30 25.63
C GLY A 39 11.00 -3.92 25.56
N LEU A 40 9.89 -3.16 25.73
CA LEU A 40 8.53 -3.73 25.63
C LEU A 40 8.04 -4.01 24.20
N GLY A 41 8.82 -3.71 23.18
CA GLY A 41 8.43 -4.00 21.79
C GLY A 41 7.29 -3.13 21.23
N ILE A 42 6.70 -2.21 22.02
CA ILE A 42 5.60 -1.35 21.56
C ILE A 42 6.02 -0.53 20.32
N GLY A 43 7.29 -0.10 20.29
CA GLY A 43 7.85 0.63 19.15
C GLY A 43 7.82 -0.16 17.82
N GLU A 44 7.77 -1.49 17.87
CA GLU A 44 7.64 -2.31 16.67
C GLU A 44 6.31 -2.06 15.94
N GLY A 45 5.29 -1.56 16.63
CA GLY A 45 4.03 -1.14 16.01
C GLY A 45 4.21 -0.07 14.94
N PHE A 46 5.29 0.71 14.97
CA PHE A 46 5.61 1.67 13.92
C PHE A 46 5.91 1.00 12.57
N PHE A 47 6.37 -0.26 12.53
CA PHE A 47 6.52 -0.98 11.27
C PHE A 47 5.20 -1.08 10.50
N VAL A 48 4.10 -1.33 11.19
CA VAL A 48 2.77 -1.40 10.57
C VAL A 48 2.42 -0.05 9.93
N ALA A 49 2.65 1.05 10.65
CA ALA A 49 2.39 2.39 10.13
C ALA A 49 3.26 2.72 8.91
N VAL A 50 4.55 2.38 8.95
CA VAL A 50 5.50 2.57 7.84
C VAL A 50 5.09 1.75 6.61
N ILE A 51 4.70 0.49 6.80
CA ILE A 51 4.25 -0.40 5.73
C ILE A 51 2.98 0.16 5.06
N LEU A 52 2.00 0.61 5.85
CA LEU A 52 0.77 1.21 5.34
C LEU A 52 1.06 2.49 4.54
N ALA A 53 1.92 3.38 5.03
CA ALA A 53 2.33 4.59 4.34
C ALA A 53 3.04 4.27 3.02
N ALA A 54 3.99 3.33 3.03
CA ALA A 54 4.73 2.90 1.85
C ALA A 54 3.83 2.24 0.80
N ALA A 55 2.87 1.41 1.23
CA ALA A 55 1.89 0.77 0.36
C ALA A 55 0.95 1.77 -0.31
N ALA A 56 0.62 2.86 0.40
CA ALA A 56 -0.24 3.92 -0.13
C ALA A 56 0.46 4.80 -1.17
N THR A 57 1.78 4.96 -1.08
CA THR A 57 2.51 6.04 -1.75
C THR A 57 3.63 5.53 -2.66
N SER A 58 4.88 5.69 -2.22
CA SER A 58 6.08 5.37 -3.00
C SER A 58 7.23 4.93 -2.09
N PRO A 59 8.30 4.32 -2.63
CA PRO A 59 9.47 3.95 -1.84
C PRO A 59 10.12 5.13 -1.10
N ALA A 60 10.17 6.31 -1.73
CA ALA A 60 10.75 7.51 -1.11
C ALA A 60 9.91 7.99 0.08
N LEU A 61 8.58 8.03 -0.07
CA LEU A 61 7.68 8.39 1.03
C LEU A 61 7.64 7.30 2.11
N GLY A 62 7.82 6.03 1.73
CA GLY A 62 8.02 4.93 2.68
C GLY A 62 9.27 5.12 3.53
N ALA A 63 10.39 5.54 2.91
CA ALA A 63 11.61 5.89 3.63
C ALA A 63 11.41 7.06 4.60
N LEU A 64 10.73 8.12 4.15
CA LEU A 64 10.40 9.28 5.01
C LEU A 64 9.47 8.88 6.17
N ALA A 65 8.52 7.99 5.93
CA ALA A 65 7.70 7.43 7.00
C ALA A 65 8.56 6.66 8.03
N GLY A 66 9.55 5.89 7.56
CA GLY A 66 10.52 5.22 8.43
C GLY A 66 11.33 6.17 9.29
N LEU A 67 11.80 7.29 8.72
CA LEU A 67 12.47 8.37 9.47
C LEU A 67 11.53 8.99 10.51
N GLY A 68 10.28 9.25 10.14
CA GLY A 68 9.26 9.77 11.05
C GLY A 68 8.96 8.80 12.20
N ALA A 69 8.94 7.50 11.94
CA ALA A 69 8.76 6.47 12.97
C ALA A 69 9.88 6.48 14.00
N LEU A 70 11.14 6.59 13.55
CA LEU A 70 12.26 6.70 14.47
C LEU A 70 12.15 7.98 15.30
N PHE A 71 11.91 9.12 14.66
CA PHE A 71 11.79 10.40 15.36
C PHE A 71 10.72 10.37 16.47
N LEU A 72 9.53 9.81 16.15
CA LEU A 72 8.46 9.67 17.14
C LEU A 72 8.82 8.69 18.26
N TYR A 73 9.53 7.61 17.92
CA TYR A 73 10.00 6.65 18.91
C TYR A 73 10.96 7.32 19.89
N GLU A 74 11.99 8.00 19.38
CA GLU A 74 13.00 8.66 20.21
C GLU A 74 12.38 9.82 21.02
N LEU A 75 11.44 10.58 20.42
CA LEU A 75 10.71 11.63 21.14
C LEU A 75 9.93 11.05 22.33
N ALA A 76 9.24 9.91 22.16
CA ALA A 76 8.49 9.27 23.22
C ALA A 76 9.42 8.78 24.34
N ILE A 77 10.58 8.21 24.01
CA ILE A 77 11.58 7.78 25.01
C ILE A 77 12.19 8.97 25.73
N HIS A 78 12.50 10.05 25.01
CA HIS A 78 13.03 11.28 25.61
C HIS A 78 12.07 11.88 26.65
N GLU A 79 10.79 11.99 26.29
CA GLU A 79 9.75 12.51 27.21
C GLU A 79 9.58 11.66 28.46
N GLN A 80 9.76 10.34 28.35
CA GLN A 80 9.62 9.44 29.50
C GLN A 80 10.85 9.36 30.39
N THR A 81 12.04 9.37 29.79
CA THR A 81 13.27 9.07 30.50
C THR A 81 14.09 10.32 30.88
N GLY A 82 13.79 11.44 30.19
CA GLY A 82 14.61 12.66 30.33
C GLY A 82 16.03 12.52 29.77
N LEU A 83 16.31 11.44 29.00
CA LEU A 83 17.61 11.22 28.37
C LEU A 83 17.93 12.32 27.36
N ALA A 84 19.21 12.69 27.30
CA ALA A 84 19.67 13.69 26.35
C ALA A 84 19.57 13.16 24.91
N TRP A 85 19.27 14.05 23.96
CA TRP A 85 19.22 13.73 22.52
C TRP A 85 20.56 13.19 21.94
N SER A 86 21.64 13.24 22.72
CA SER A 86 22.96 12.72 22.35
C SER A 86 22.99 11.19 22.20
N ASP A 87 21.97 10.48 22.69
CA ASP A 87 21.91 9.02 22.66
C ASP A 87 21.41 8.48 21.33
N PHE A 88 21.16 9.35 20.33
CA PHE A 88 20.81 8.95 18.96
C PHE A 88 21.92 8.19 18.23
N ASP A 89 23.17 8.31 18.69
CA ASP A 89 24.33 7.65 18.06
C ASP A 89 24.51 6.19 18.52
N ASP A 90 23.63 5.70 19.40
CA ASP A 90 23.70 4.33 19.87
C ASP A 90 23.38 3.32 18.77
N ALA A 91 24.14 2.21 18.74
CA ALA A 91 23.94 1.14 17.77
C ALA A 91 22.48 0.64 17.66
N PRO A 92 21.71 0.50 18.76
CA PRO A 92 20.29 0.15 18.69
C PRO A 92 19.42 1.16 17.93
N ALA A 93 19.67 2.47 18.06
CA ALA A 93 18.92 3.50 17.33
C ALA A 93 19.22 3.43 15.84
N LEU A 94 20.48 3.24 15.45
CA LEU A 94 20.88 3.07 14.05
C LEU A 94 20.28 1.80 13.43
N VAL A 95 20.22 0.70 14.15
CA VAL A 95 19.58 -0.54 13.69
C VAL A 95 18.08 -0.33 13.48
N ARG A 96 17.39 0.37 14.39
CA ARG A 96 15.96 0.70 14.22
C ARG A 96 15.75 1.60 13.01
N LEU A 97 16.57 2.64 12.88
CA LEU A 97 16.53 3.53 11.71
C LEU A 97 16.63 2.73 10.42
N ALA A 98 17.68 1.93 10.30
CA ALA A 98 17.91 1.11 9.11
C ALA A 98 16.72 0.17 8.85
N SER A 99 16.16 -0.43 9.89
CA SER A 99 15.04 -1.36 9.79
C SER A 99 13.75 -0.66 9.33
N TYR A 100 13.39 0.49 9.91
CA TYR A 100 12.20 1.23 9.52
C TYR A 100 12.31 1.78 8.09
N VAL A 101 13.47 2.35 7.74
CA VAL A 101 13.72 2.86 6.39
C VAL A 101 13.70 1.71 5.37
N ALA A 102 14.38 0.59 5.66
CA ALA A 102 14.37 -0.58 4.81
C ALA A 102 12.96 -1.13 4.61
N ALA A 103 12.17 -1.27 5.67
CA ALA A 103 10.79 -1.72 5.58
C ALA A 103 9.95 -0.81 4.67
N GLY A 104 10.09 0.51 4.81
CA GLY A 104 9.40 1.48 3.98
C GLY A 104 9.79 1.41 2.50
N VAL A 105 11.10 1.37 2.23
CA VAL A 105 11.64 1.29 0.85
C VAL A 105 11.24 -0.02 0.18
N VAL A 106 11.47 -1.15 0.85
CA VAL A 106 11.17 -2.49 0.30
C VAL A 106 9.68 -2.63 0.02
N THR A 107 8.83 -2.26 0.98
CA THR A 107 7.37 -2.33 0.80
C THR A 107 6.92 -1.45 -0.36
N GLY A 108 7.37 -0.20 -0.41
CA GLY A 108 7.01 0.72 -1.48
C GLY A 108 7.47 0.23 -2.86
N PHE A 109 8.66 -0.38 -2.94
CA PHE A 109 9.17 -0.97 -4.17
C PHE A 109 8.34 -2.20 -4.61
N LEU A 110 8.03 -3.11 -3.68
CA LEU A 110 7.22 -4.30 -3.96
C LEU A 110 5.81 -3.92 -4.43
N VAL A 111 5.15 -2.99 -3.75
CA VAL A 111 3.81 -2.52 -4.13
C VAL A 111 3.82 -1.85 -5.50
N ARG A 112 4.83 -1.02 -5.78
CA ARG A 112 5.00 -0.41 -7.11
C ARG A 112 5.17 -1.47 -8.20
N ARG A 113 6.01 -2.48 -7.97
CA ARG A 113 6.22 -3.59 -8.91
C ARG A 113 4.94 -4.39 -9.13
N LEU A 114 4.21 -4.68 -8.06
CA LEU A 114 2.94 -5.40 -8.13
C LEU A 114 1.90 -4.62 -8.96
N ARG A 115 1.77 -3.31 -8.75
CA ARG A 115 0.87 -2.45 -9.52
C ARG A 115 1.21 -2.45 -11.02
N LEU A 116 2.51 -2.42 -11.36
CA LEU A 116 2.95 -2.50 -12.76
C LEU A 116 2.60 -3.85 -13.39
N MET A 117 2.82 -4.96 -12.68
CA MET A 117 2.45 -6.29 -13.16
C MET A 117 0.94 -6.43 -13.37
N LEU A 118 0.13 -5.91 -12.44
CA LEU A 118 -1.33 -5.92 -12.56
C LEU A 118 -1.80 -5.08 -13.77
N ALA A 119 -1.21 -3.90 -13.97
CA ALA A 119 -1.53 -3.07 -15.13
C ALA A 119 -1.20 -3.76 -16.46
N GLN A 120 -0.06 -4.45 -16.53
CA GLN A 120 0.32 -5.23 -17.71
C GLN A 120 -0.64 -6.41 -17.96
N SER A 121 -1.05 -7.10 -16.90
CA SER A 121 -2.00 -8.22 -17.02
C SER A 121 -3.37 -7.76 -17.49
N LEU A 122 -3.85 -6.61 -17.01
CA LEU A 122 -5.11 -6.03 -17.45
C LEU A 122 -5.04 -5.62 -18.92
N PHE A 123 -3.96 -5.02 -19.37
CA PHE A 123 -3.75 -4.66 -20.77
C PHE A 123 -3.76 -5.90 -21.70
N MET A 124 -3.08 -6.98 -21.29
CA MET A 124 -3.12 -8.24 -22.07
C MET A 124 -4.50 -8.87 -22.11
N LEU A 125 -5.29 -8.77 -21.03
CA LEU A 125 -6.67 -9.27 -21.01
C LEU A 125 -7.58 -8.46 -21.96
N GLU A 126 -7.41 -7.15 -22.01
CA GLU A 126 -8.14 -6.27 -22.91
C GLU A 126 -7.83 -6.59 -24.38
N GLU A 127 -6.54 -6.77 -24.72
CA GLU A 127 -6.09 -7.16 -26.06
C GLU A 127 -6.66 -8.55 -26.47
N LEU A 128 -6.66 -9.51 -25.55
CA LEU A 128 -7.24 -10.84 -25.79
C LEU A 128 -8.77 -10.76 -25.97
N ALA A 129 -9.44 -9.89 -25.22
CA ALA A 129 -10.88 -9.69 -25.37
C ALA A 129 -11.23 -9.09 -26.73
N ASP A 130 -10.45 -8.12 -27.23
CA ASP A 130 -10.62 -7.51 -28.53
C ASP A 130 -10.43 -8.54 -29.67
N ILE A 131 -9.39 -9.37 -29.58
CA ILE A 131 -9.14 -10.45 -30.55
C ILE A 131 -10.29 -11.49 -30.55
N ALA A 132 -10.80 -11.82 -29.37
CA ALA A 132 -11.91 -12.76 -29.24
C ALA A 132 -13.20 -12.20 -29.84
N TYR A 133 -13.45 -10.90 -29.60
CA TYR A 133 -14.62 -10.21 -30.16
C TYR A 133 -14.57 -10.16 -31.69
N ASP A 134 -13.44 -9.81 -32.28
CA ASP A 134 -13.20 -9.75 -33.72
C ASP A 134 -13.45 -11.13 -34.37
N ARG A 135 -12.98 -12.21 -33.74
CA ARG A 135 -13.24 -13.58 -34.26
C ARG A 135 -14.70 -14.00 -34.21
N VAL A 136 -15.44 -13.59 -33.18
CA VAL A 136 -16.87 -13.90 -33.06
C VAL A 136 -17.65 -13.17 -34.17
N ASP A 137 -17.28 -11.94 -34.49
CA ASP A 137 -17.95 -11.14 -35.52
C ASP A 137 -17.75 -11.75 -36.90
N TRP A 138 -16.55 -12.21 -37.25
CA TRP A 138 -16.29 -12.92 -38.50
C TRP A 138 -17.04 -14.25 -38.60
N ALA A 139 -17.11 -15.04 -37.55
CA ALA A 139 -17.82 -16.30 -37.51
C ALA A 139 -19.34 -16.12 -37.71
N SER A 140 -19.91 -15.04 -37.19
CA SER A 140 -21.32 -14.69 -37.35
C SER A 140 -21.61 -14.26 -38.78
N LEU A 141 -20.73 -13.52 -39.44
CA LEU A 141 -20.84 -13.10 -40.81
C LEU A 141 -20.72 -14.28 -41.80
N ASP A 142 -19.81 -15.22 -41.52
CA ASP A 142 -19.65 -16.42 -42.35
C ASP A 142 -20.85 -17.37 -42.23
N SER A 143 -21.44 -17.49 -41.04
CA SER A 143 -22.65 -18.28 -40.83
C SER A 143 -23.88 -17.66 -41.54
N ALA A 144 -24.00 -16.34 -41.52
CA ALA A 144 -25.07 -15.64 -42.27
C ALA A 144 -24.91 -15.80 -43.76
N ARG A 145 -23.69 -15.73 -44.32
CA ARG A 145 -23.40 -15.98 -45.73
C ARG A 145 -23.69 -17.41 -46.15
N ALA A 146 -23.37 -18.38 -45.29
CA ALA A 146 -23.65 -19.79 -45.57
C ALA A 146 -25.15 -20.09 -45.64
N GLN A 147 -25.94 -19.39 -44.80
CA GLN A 147 -27.40 -19.49 -44.83
C GLN A 147 -28.03 -18.87 -46.08
N ASP A 148 -27.47 -17.77 -46.57
CA ASP A 148 -27.95 -17.09 -47.80
C ASP A 148 -27.58 -17.86 -49.09
N ALA A 149 -26.50 -18.63 -49.05
CA ALA A 149 -26.02 -19.46 -50.16
C ALA A 149 -26.70 -20.83 -50.25
N SER A 150 -27.65 -21.17 -49.39
CA SER A 150 -28.39 -22.44 -49.45
C SER A 150 -29.42 -22.40 -50.53
N PRO A 151 -29.33 -23.27 -51.60
CA PRO A 151 -30.17 -23.20 -52.74
C PRO A 151 -31.61 -23.82 -52.61
N ASP A 152 -32.00 -24.14 -51.35
CA ASP A 152 -33.30 -24.83 -51.12
C ASP A 152 -34.46 -23.85 -50.89
N ARG A 153 -34.54 -22.78 -51.71
CA ARG A 153 -35.75 -21.97 -51.85
C ARG A 153 -36.25 -22.06 -53.29
N VAL A 154 -36.75 -23.21 -53.68
CA VAL A 154 -37.65 -23.37 -54.85
C VAL A 154 -38.93 -24.05 -54.41
#